data_7393b629ad29d7bdb2fa6d647a72043b
#
_entry.id   7393b629ad29d7bdb2fa6d647a72043b
#
_cell.length_a   1.000
_cell.length_b   1.000
_cell.length_c   1.000
_cell.angle_alpha   90.00
_cell.angle_beta   90.00
_cell.angle_gamma   90.00
#
_symmetry.space_group_name_H-M   'P 1'
#
loop_
_entity.id
_entity.type
_entity.pdbx_description
1 polymer ?
#
loop_
_entity_poly.entity_id
_entity_poly.type
_entity_poly.pdbx_seq_one_letter_code
_entity_poly.pdbx_strand_id
1 'polypeptide(L)' 'MPHMTLTAAYVKVPEGYVAFVEELPGANTQAETLDEARENLTEAVTMVLEANRELSEQPLEGAEVIRETLILPAA' A
#
# COMPACT_ATOMS: atom_id res chain seq x y z
N MET A 1 11.83 8.76 13.91
CA MET A 1 10.73 8.04 13.27
C MET A 1 11.25 6.83 12.52
N PRO A 2 10.74 5.66 12.80
CA PRO A 2 11.10 4.51 11.97
C PRO A 2 10.62 4.73 10.56
N HIS A 3 11.46 4.40 9.61
CA HIS A 3 11.09 4.46 8.22
C HIS A 3 10.42 3.15 7.82
N MET A 4 9.32 3.25 7.11
CA MET A 4 8.71 2.09 6.49
C MET A 4 9.44 1.86 5.17
N THR A 5 10.05 0.70 5.02
CA THR A 5 10.72 0.33 3.78
C THR A 5 9.82 -0.56 2.95
N LEU A 6 9.51 -0.12 1.76
CA LEU A 6 8.65 -0.85 0.83
C LEU A 6 9.42 -1.13 -0.46
N THR A 7 9.09 -2.23 -1.09
CA THR A 7 9.69 -2.62 -2.35
C THR A 7 8.74 -2.30 -3.50
N ALA A 8 9.15 -1.39 -4.36
CA ALA A 8 8.40 -1.05 -5.57
C ALA A 8 8.90 -1.91 -6.72
N ALA A 9 8.00 -2.56 -7.41
CA ALA A 9 8.31 -3.35 -8.59
C ALA A 9 7.72 -2.67 -9.82
N TYR A 10 8.52 -2.52 -10.87
CA TYR A 10 8.12 -1.90 -12.12
C TYR A 10 8.29 -2.92 -13.24
N VAL A 11 7.18 -3.27 -13.89
CA VAL A 11 7.17 -4.28 -14.94
C VAL A 11 6.93 -3.61 -16.28
N LYS A 12 7.88 -3.79 -17.20
CA LYS A 12 7.75 -3.27 -18.55
C LYS A 12 6.68 -4.06 -19.30
N VAL A 13 5.72 -3.35 -19.87
CA VAL A 13 4.66 -3.94 -20.71
C VAL A 13 4.62 -3.17 -22.03
N PRO A 14 3.91 -3.68 -23.05
CA PRO A 14 3.86 -2.99 -24.35
C PRO A 14 3.36 -1.55 -24.28
N GLU A 15 2.44 -1.26 -23.37
CA GLU A 15 1.85 0.08 -23.22
C GLU A 15 2.64 0.99 -22.26
N GLY A 16 3.74 0.52 -21.69
CA GLY A 16 4.52 1.30 -20.74
C GLY A 16 4.98 0.49 -19.54
N TYR A 17 4.50 0.82 -18.36
CA TYR A 17 4.87 0.16 -17.11
C TYR A 17 3.67 -0.12 -16.23
N VAL A 18 3.70 -1.28 -15.59
CA VAL A 18 2.82 -1.59 -14.47
C VAL A 18 3.69 -1.54 -13.22
N ALA A 19 3.22 -0.90 -12.17
CA ALA A 19 3.98 -0.79 -10.94
C ALA A 19 3.13 -1.22 -9.74
N PHE A 20 3.77 -1.84 -8.78
CA PHE A 20 3.10 -2.27 -7.55
C PHE A 20 4.10 -2.32 -6.39
N VAL A 21 3.57 -2.34 -5.18
CA VAL A 21 4.37 -2.49 -3.98
C VAL A 21 4.17 -3.92 -3.46
N GLU A 22 5.27 -4.65 -3.32
CA GLU A 22 5.22 -6.06 -2.95
C GLU A 22 4.59 -6.29 -1.56
N GLU A 23 4.87 -5.41 -0.62
CA GLU A 23 4.41 -5.54 0.76
C GLU A 23 3.03 -4.92 1.02
N LEU A 24 2.47 -4.23 0.05
CA LEU A 24 1.25 -3.47 0.26
C LEU A 24 0.22 -3.77 -0.83
N PRO A 25 -0.61 -4.80 -0.64
CA PRO A 25 -1.65 -5.13 -1.61
C PRO A 25 -2.58 -3.94 -1.88
N GLY A 26 -2.94 -3.74 -3.12
CA GLY A 26 -3.78 -2.63 -3.52
C GLY A 26 -3.02 -1.41 -4.01
N ALA A 27 -1.74 -1.29 -3.66
CA ALA A 27 -0.91 -0.20 -4.16
C ALA A 27 -0.33 -0.59 -5.52
N ASN A 28 -1.03 -0.23 -6.60
CA ASN A 28 -0.61 -0.52 -7.95
C ASN A 28 -1.03 0.61 -8.89
N THR A 29 -0.34 0.71 -10.01
CA THR A 29 -0.62 1.73 -11.01
C THR A 29 -0.08 1.32 -12.38
N GLN A 30 -0.44 2.09 -13.40
CA GLN A 30 0.07 1.97 -14.76
C GLN A 30 0.53 3.34 -15.22
N ALA A 31 1.54 3.38 -16.06
CA ALA A 31 2.03 4.63 -16.64
C ALA A 31 2.76 4.35 -17.95
N GLU A 32 2.91 5.38 -18.77
CA GLU A 32 3.61 5.25 -20.04
C GLU A 32 5.12 5.26 -19.87
N THR A 33 5.61 5.96 -18.84
CA THR A 33 7.03 6.06 -18.55
C THR A 33 7.35 5.60 -17.13
N LEU A 34 8.61 5.26 -16.91
CA LEU A 34 9.06 4.83 -15.59
C LEU A 34 8.94 5.95 -14.56
N ASP A 35 9.24 7.19 -14.95
CA ASP A 35 9.13 8.34 -14.03
C ASP A 35 7.69 8.58 -13.62
N GLU A 36 6.74 8.50 -14.56
CA GLU A 36 5.33 8.58 -14.24
C GLU A 36 4.89 7.45 -13.32
N ALA A 37 5.39 6.24 -13.58
CA ALA A 37 5.06 5.09 -12.75
C ALA A 37 5.53 5.31 -11.32
N ARG A 38 6.70 5.90 -11.13
CA ARG A 38 7.22 6.22 -9.79
C ARG A 38 6.33 7.23 -9.06
N GLU A 39 5.95 8.30 -9.75
CA GLU A 39 5.07 9.33 -9.17
C GLU A 39 3.69 8.76 -8.84
N ASN A 40 3.11 8.04 -9.79
CA ASN A 40 1.78 7.47 -9.63
C ASN A 40 1.75 6.42 -8.51
N LEU A 41 2.84 5.64 -8.39
CA LEU A 41 2.91 4.63 -7.33
C LEU A 41 2.98 5.28 -5.94
N THR A 42 3.70 6.37 -5.81
CA THR A 42 3.76 7.12 -4.56
C THR A 42 2.37 7.59 -4.14
N GLU A 43 1.58 8.10 -5.09
CA GLU A 43 0.19 8.49 -4.81
C GLU A 43 -0.66 7.29 -4.42
N ALA A 44 -0.51 6.17 -5.15
CA ALA A 44 -1.27 4.96 -4.85
C ALA A 44 -0.97 4.43 -3.45
N VAL A 45 0.29 4.44 -3.05
CA VAL A 45 0.70 4.04 -1.70
C VAL A 45 0.06 4.95 -0.66
N THR A 46 0.13 6.25 -0.87
CA THR A 46 -0.44 7.23 0.04
C THR A 46 -1.94 6.99 0.22
N MET A 47 -2.66 6.77 -0.88
CA MET A 47 -4.10 6.51 -0.84
C MET A 47 -4.45 5.24 -0.08
N VAL A 48 -3.69 4.16 -0.30
CA VAL A 48 -3.93 2.89 0.39
C VAL A 48 -3.68 3.04 1.89
N LEU A 49 -2.59 3.71 2.26
CA LEU A 49 -2.27 3.92 3.68
C LEU A 49 -3.30 4.81 4.36
N GLU A 50 -3.79 5.84 3.68
CA GLU A 50 -4.84 6.70 4.22
C GLU A 50 -6.14 5.94 4.42
N ALA A 51 -6.53 5.12 3.45
CA ALA A 51 -7.73 4.31 3.56
C ALA A 51 -7.65 3.33 4.73
N ASN A 52 -6.49 2.68 4.89
CA ASN A 52 -6.27 1.77 6.01
C ASN A 52 -6.31 2.52 7.35
N ARG A 53 -5.77 3.71 7.39
CA ARG A 53 -5.79 4.54 8.59
C ARG A 53 -7.21 4.94 8.96
N GLU A 54 -8.01 5.38 8.00
CA GLU A 54 -9.39 5.75 8.22
C GLU A 54 -10.19 4.58 8.79
N LEU A 55 -9.98 3.39 8.24
CA LEU A 55 -10.66 2.19 8.74
C LEU A 55 -10.29 1.89 10.19
N SER A 56 -9.01 2.06 10.54
CA SER A 56 -8.55 1.78 11.90
C SER A 56 -8.97 2.86 12.90
N GLU A 57 -9.30 4.05 12.42
CA GLU A 57 -9.71 5.18 13.26
C GLU A 57 -11.24 5.36 13.30
N GLN A 58 -12.01 4.47 12.67
CA GLN A 58 -13.46 4.57 12.72
C GLN A 58 -13.97 4.60 14.15
N PRO A 59 -14.96 5.46 14.44
CA PRO A 59 -15.53 5.49 15.78
C PRO A 59 -16.18 4.16 16.11
N LEU A 60 -15.81 3.62 17.25
CA LEU A 60 -16.27 2.32 17.71
C LEU A 60 -17.19 2.47 18.94
N GLU A 61 -17.94 3.57 18.97
CA GLU A 61 -18.86 3.82 20.09
C GLU A 61 -19.85 2.68 20.28
N GLY A 62 -19.94 2.23 21.51
CA GLY A 62 -20.84 1.14 21.86
C GLY A 62 -20.35 -0.24 21.46
N ALA A 63 -19.20 -0.32 20.79
CA ALA A 63 -18.64 -1.61 20.40
C ALA A 63 -17.65 -2.11 21.43
N GLU A 64 -17.68 -3.39 21.72
CA GLU A 64 -16.65 -4.03 22.51
C GLU A 64 -15.50 -4.39 21.57
N VAL A 65 -14.33 -3.82 21.81
CA VAL A 65 -13.17 -4.03 20.94
C VAL A 65 -12.12 -4.87 21.67
N ILE A 66 -11.80 -6.02 21.09
CA ILE A 66 -10.75 -6.90 21.62
C ILE A 66 -9.52 -6.74 20.74
N ARG A 67 -8.39 -6.35 21.33
CA ARG A 67 -7.14 -6.19 20.62
C ARG A 67 -6.15 -7.23 21.09
N GLU A 68 -5.56 -7.91 20.14
CA GLU A 68 -4.59 -8.96 20.41
C GLU A 68 -3.41 -8.81 19.45
N THR A 69 -2.26 -9.27 19.88
CA THR A 69 -1.11 -9.34 18.98
C THR A 69 -1.32 -10.51 18.04
N LEU A 70 -1.23 -10.25 16.74
CA LEU A 70 -1.32 -11.30 15.73
C LEU A 70 0.09 -11.61 15.24
N ILE A 71 0.53 -12.83 15.45
CA ILE A 71 1.84 -13.27 15.02
C ILE A 71 1.67 -14.19 13.80
N LEU A 72 2.30 -13.81 12.70
CA LEU A 72 2.24 -14.62 11.49
C LEU A 72 3.34 -15.68 11.51
N PRO A 73 3.03 -16.91 11.12
CA PRO A 73 4.08 -17.93 11.02
C PRO A 73 5.07 -17.57 9.92
N ALA A 74 6.34 -17.90 10.12
CA ALA A 74 7.37 -17.73 9.11
C ALA A 74 7.08 -18.67 7.93
N ALA A 75 7.20 -18.14 6.72
CA ALA A 75 6.99 -18.94 5.50
C ALA A 75 8.19 -19.84 5.23
#